data_d889f7c45b7d69b9c35f1a446743352d
#
_entry.id   d889f7c45b7d69b9c35f1a446743352d
#
_cell.length_a   1.000
_cell.length_b   1.000
_cell.length_c   1.000
_cell.angle_alpha   90.00
_cell.angle_beta   90.00
_cell.angle_gamma   90.00
#
_symmetry.space_group_name_H-M   'P 1'
#
loop_
_entity.id
_entity.type
_entity.pdbx_description
1 polymer ?
#
loop_
_entity_poly.entity_id
_entity_poly.type
_entity_poly.pdbx_seq_one_letter_code
_entity_poly.pdbx_strand_id
1 'polypeptide(L)'
;MSFTTSLIRYTFKRSDDKRDAGLTVPEDLECRRDIRYGTDPKWQLLDVYRPKGSTEKLPVIVSMHGGGWTYGDKERYQWYCMDLAERGFAVVNYTYRLAPEFKFPATMEDTCLVFDWILKNDEWFDLDRVFAVGDSAGGHMVAMYCAL
;
A
#
# COMPACT_ATOMS: atom_id res chain seq x y z
N MET A 1 -17.71 -14.82 8.61
CA MET A 1 -16.23 -14.93 8.70
C MET A 1 -15.86 -16.28 9.28
N SER A 2 -14.92 -17.01 8.68
CA SER A 2 -14.47 -18.32 9.22
C SER A 2 -13.65 -18.10 10.51
N PHE A 3 -13.75 -19.03 11.48
CA PHE A 3 -12.91 -19.03 12.69
C PHE A 3 -11.41 -18.99 12.34
N THR A 4 -11.00 -19.73 11.33
CA THR A 4 -9.62 -19.76 10.84
C THR A 4 -9.14 -18.39 10.37
N THR A 5 -9.95 -17.66 9.59
CA THR A 5 -9.62 -16.31 9.12
C THR A 5 -9.48 -15.34 10.29
N SER A 6 -10.37 -15.42 11.29
CA SER A 6 -10.30 -14.57 12.47
C SER A 6 -9.04 -14.83 13.30
N LEU A 7 -8.66 -16.10 13.45
CA LEU A 7 -7.43 -16.49 14.16
C LEU A 7 -6.18 -15.98 13.44
N ILE A 8 -6.11 -16.13 12.12
CA ILE A 8 -5.00 -15.62 11.30
C ILE A 8 -4.88 -14.10 11.46
N ARG A 9 -5.98 -13.37 11.28
CA ARG A 9 -6.01 -11.91 11.43
C ARG A 9 -5.55 -11.47 12.83
N TYR A 10 -6.00 -12.14 13.88
CA TYR A 10 -5.60 -11.84 15.25
C TYR A 10 -4.11 -12.08 15.49
N THR A 11 -3.60 -13.24 15.06
CA THR A 11 -2.21 -13.63 15.29
C THR A 11 -1.22 -12.71 14.56
N PHE A 12 -1.48 -12.43 13.28
CA PHE A 12 -0.64 -11.54 12.50
C PHE A 12 -0.70 -10.10 13.03
N LYS A 13 -1.91 -9.60 13.33
CA LYS A 13 -2.05 -8.27 13.91
C LYS A 13 -1.21 -8.10 15.18
N ARG A 14 -1.25 -9.07 16.09
CA ARG A 14 -0.48 -9.01 17.33
C ARG A 14 1.03 -9.02 17.08
N SER A 15 1.50 -9.78 16.08
CA SER A 15 2.90 -9.80 15.68
C SER A 15 3.34 -8.44 15.11
N ASP A 16 2.54 -7.86 14.23
CA ASP A 16 2.82 -6.57 13.62
C ASP A 16 2.79 -5.44 14.66
N ASP A 17 1.78 -5.41 15.54
CA ASP A 17 1.70 -4.41 16.61
C ASP A 17 2.95 -4.45 17.52
N LYS A 18 3.51 -5.64 17.76
CA LYS A 18 4.76 -5.80 18.52
C LYS A 18 5.99 -5.33 17.74
N ARG A 19 6.05 -5.62 16.44
CA ARG A 19 7.13 -5.17 15.55
C ARG A 19 7.18 -3.65 15.48
N ASP A 20 6.03 -3.02 15.36
CA ASP A 20 5.88 -1.59 15.10
C ASP A 20 5.89 -0.72 16.37
N ALA A 21 5.89 -1.36 17.55
CA ALA A 21 5.86 -0.68 18.84
C ALA A 21 7.05 0.26 19.03
N GLY A 22 6.76 1.55 19.26
CA GLY A 22 7.78 2.57 19.51
C GLY A 22 8.33 3.25 18.25
N LEU A 23 7.91 2.83 17.06
CA LEU A 23 8.26 3.53 15.82
C LEU A 23 7.51 4.87 15.72
N THR A 24 8.18 5.89 15.22
CA THR A 24 7.64 7.23 15.03
C THR A 24 7.85 7.68 13.59
N VAL A 25 6.94 8.52 13.11
CA VAL A 25 7.02 9.07 11.75
C VAL A 25 8.26 9.96 11.64
N PRO A 26 9.14 9.76 10.64
CA PRO A 26 10.27 10.64 10.38
C PRO A 26 9.81 12.09 10.13
N GLU A 27 10.54 13.07 10.70
CA GLU A 27 10.18 14.49 10.61
C GLU A 27 10.43 15.10 9.22
N ASP A 28 11.28 14.47 8.44
CA ASP A 28 11.68 14.87 7.09
C ASP A 28 10.79 14.30 5.97
N LEU A 29 9.73 13.60 6.34
CA LEU A 29 8.73 13.10 5.39
C LEU A 29 7.45 13.94 5.38
N GLU A 30 6.89 14.11 4.19
CA GLU A 30 5.49 14.50 3.97
C GLU A 30 4.66 13.24 3.83
N CYS A 31 3.64 13.10 4.70
CA CYS A 31 2.74 11.96 4.72
C CYS A 31 1.32 12.44 4.42
N ARG A 32 0.77 12.04 3.28
CA ARG A 32 -0.65 12.25 2.95
C ARG A 32 -1.39 10.96 3.15
N ARG A 33 -2.36 10.96 4.05
CA ARG A 33 -3.01 9.74 4.53
C ARG A 33 -4.47 9.68 4.13
N ASP A 34 -5.00 8.46 4.08
CA ASP A 34 -6.42 8.14 3.90
C ASP A 34 -7.04 8.75 2.63
N ILE A 35 -6.25 8.80 1.56
CA ILE A 35 -6.71 9.28 0.26
C ILE A 35 -7.56 8.18 -0.38
N ARG A 36 -8.76 8.53 -0.81
CA ARG A 36 -9.63 7.58 -1.53
C ARG A 36 -9.18 7.42 -2.97
N TYR A 37 -8.95 6.18 -3.38
CA TYR A 37 -8.71 5.84 -4.78
C TYR A 37 -9.91 5.15 -5.46
N GLY A 38 -10.91 4.76 -4.66
CA GLY A 38 -12.14 4.14 -5.14
C GLY A 38 -13.37 4.55 -4.33
N THR A 39 -14.44 3.77 -4.41
CA THR A 39 -15.74 4.09 -3.81
C THR A 39 -15.93 3.53 -2.41
N ASP A 40 -15.19 2.48 -2.04
CA ASP A 40 -15.30 1.86 -0.71
C ASP A 40 -14.48 2.68 0.32
N PRO A 41 -15.14 3.26 1.35
CA PRO A 41 -14.46 4.14 2.30
C PRO A 41 -13.58 3.40 3.32
N LYS A 42 -13.66 2.07 3.36
CA LYS A 42 -12.90 1.24 4.29
C LYS A 42 -11.71 0.57 3.62
N TRP A 43 -11.91 0.08 2.40
CA TRP A 43 -10.93 -0.77 1.73
C TRP A 43 -10.12 -0.06 0.66
N GLN A 44 -10.65 0.99 0.08
CA GLN A 44 -10.03 1.68 -1.06
C GLN A 44 -9.40 3.00 -0.63
N LEU A 45 -8.44 2.88 0.30
CA LEU A 45 -7.66 3.99 0.84
C LEU A 45 -6.17 3.78 0.57
N LEU A 46 -5.49 4.86 0.25
CA LEU A 46 -4.04 4.88 0.09
C LEU A 46 -3.40 6.02 0.89
N ASP A 47 -2.12 5.83 1.19
CA ASP A 47 -1.24 6.87 1.71
C ASP A 47 -0.12 7.16 0.71
N VAL A 48 0.34 8.40 0.68
CA VAL A 48 1.53 8.81 -0.07
C VAL A 48 2.57 9.33 0.89
N TYR A 49 3.77 8.80 0.79
CA TYR A 49 4.95 9.24 1.54
C TYR A 49 6.00 9.78 0.58
N ARG A 50 6.60 10.90 0.89
CA ARG A 50 7.71 11.48 0.11
C ARG A 50 8.60 12.38 0.97
N PRO A 51 9.85 12.67 0.55
CA PRO A 51 10.69 13.64 1.26
C PRO A 51 10.00 15.01 1.32
N LYS A 52 10.03 15.62 2.50
CA LYS A 52 9.42 16.92 2.76
C LYS A 52 10.11 18.03 1.95
N GLY A 53 9.31 18.92 1.37
CA GLY A 53 9.81 20.03 0.58
C GLY A 53 10.25 19.64 -0.84
N SER A 54 9.99 18.43 -1.30
CA SER A 54 10.23 18.04 -2.69
C SER A 54 9.39 18.89 -3.63
N THR A 55 10.06 19.58 -4.56
CA THR A 55 9.43 20.41 -5.60
C THR A 55 9.38 19.71 -6.95
N GLU A 56 10.15 18.64 -7.11
CA GLU A 56 10.23 17.85 -8.34
C GLU A 56 9.35 16.62 -8.28
N LYS A 57 8.99 16.10 -9.47
CA LYS A 57 8.36 14.78 -9.60
C LYS A 57 9.37 13.71 -9.19
N LEU A 58 8.96 12.79 -8.32
CA LEU A 58 9.82 11.75 -7.79
C LEU A 58 9.51 10.39 -8.44
N PRO A 59 10.52 9.50 -8.56
CA PRO A 59 10.27 8.10 -8.92
C PRO A 59 9.25 7.49 -7.97
N VAL A 60 8.35 6.68 -8.50
CA VAL A 60 7.21 6.13 -7.75
C VAL A 60 7.48 4.69 -7.36
N ILE A 61 7.20 4.34 -6.11
CA ILE A 61 7.07 2.94 -5.68
C ILE A 61 5.64 2.71 -5.25
N VAL A 62 4.98 1.73 -5.87
CA VAL A 62 3.65 1.26 -5.46
C VAL A 62 3.85 0.03 -4.57
N SER A 63 3.48 0.13 -3.30
CA SER A 63 3.64 -0.94 -2.30
C SER A 63 2.36 -1.73 -2.15
N MET A 64 2.42 -3.03 -2.44
CA MET A 64 1.34 -4.01 -2.34
C MET A 64 1.60 -4.93 -1.14
N HIS A 65 0.80 -4.78 -0.07
CA HIS A 65 1.03 -5.55 1.15
C HIS A 65 0.75 -7.05 0.98
N GLY A 66 1.46 -7.89 1.74
CA GLY A 66 1.20 -9.32 1.89
C GLY A 66 0.03 -9.61 2.83
N GLY A 67 -0.12 -10.86 3.20
CA GLY A 67 -1.13 -11.32 4.16
C GLY A 67 -2.13 -12.35 3.59
N GLY A 68 -1.73 -13.08 2.55
CA GLY A 68 -2.51 -14.18 1.98
C GLY A 68 -3.89 -13.76 1.47
N TRP A 69 -4.03 -12.53 0.98
CA TRP A 69 -5.27 -11.91 0.52
C TRP A 69 -6.39 -11.84 1.58
N THR A 70 -6.11 -12.22 2.84
CA THR A 70 -7.09 -12.27 3.93
C THR A 70 -6.77 -11.35 5.09
N TYR A 71 -5.55 -10.80 5.12
CA TYR A 71 -5.03 -9.92 6.16
C TYR A 71 -4.14 -8.83 5.54
N GLY A 72 -3.91 -7.77 6.32
CA GLY A 72 -3.04 -6.66 5.96
C GLY A 72 -3.81 -5.39 5.63
N ASP A 73 -3.10 -4.31 5.68
CA ASP A 73 -3.55 -2.96 5.36
C ASP A 73 -2.32 -2.07 5.15
N LYS A 74 -2.56 -0.83 4.73
CA LYS A 74 -1.50 0.17 4.52
C LYS A 74 -0.78 0.55 5.83
N GLU A 75 -1.45 0.46 6.98
CA GLU A 75 -0.87 0.77 8.29
C GLU A 75 0.26 -0.21 8.65
N ARG A 76 0.14 -1.48 8.25
CA ARG A 76 1.15 -2.53 8.53
C ARG A 76 2.43 -2.36 7.73
N TYR A 77 2.36 -1.68 6.60
CA TYR A 77 3.49 -1.46 5.69
C TYR A 77 4.01 -0.02 5.72
N GLN A 78 3.41 0.87 6.51
CA GLN A 78 3.76 2.29 6.54
C GLN A 78 5.24 2.53 6.83
N TRP A 79 5.84 1.81 7.78
CA TRP A 79 7.24 2.01 8.19
C TRP A 79 8.22 1.65 7.09
N TYR A 80 7.99 0.51 6.43
CA TYR A 80 8.74 0.11 5.25
C TYR A 80 8.60 1.14 4.11
N CYS A 81 7.40 1.63 3.88
CA CYS A 81 7.14 2.64 2.85
C CYS A 81 7.80 3.98 3.18
N MET A 82 7.85 4.37 4.46
CA MET A 82 8.54 5.57 4.90
C MET A 82 10.06 5.46 4.70
N ASP A 83 10.67 4.31 5.03
CA ASP A 83 12.11 4.06 4.77
C ASP A 83 12.45 4.18 3.27
N LEU A 84 11.58 3.72 2.39
CA LEU A 84 11.74 3.92 0.95
C LEU A 84 11.60 5.40 0.56
N ALA A 85 10.67 6.13 1.18
CA ALA A 85 10.48 7.55 0.91
C ALA A 85 11.68 8.39 1.36
N GLU A 86 12.32 8.07 2.49
CA GLU A 86 13.57 8.72 2.94
C GLU A 86 14.73 8.55 1.93
N ARG A 87 14.64 7.54 1.05
CA ARG A 87 15.60 7.30 -0.04
C ARG A 87 15.31 8.08 -1.32
N GLY A 88 14.33 8.99 -1.30
CA GLY A 88 14.03 9.88 -2.42
C GLY A 88 12.91 9.39 -3.36
N PHE A 89 12.08 8.45 -2.93
CA PHE A 89 10.92 7.99 -3.70
C PHE A 89 9.62 8.64 -3.23
N ALA A 90 8.67 8.77 -4.14
CA ALA A 90 7.27 8.93 -3.79
C ALA A 90 6.66 7.52 -3.65
N VAL A 91 6.21 7.17 -2.45
CA VAL A 91 5.71 5.81 -2.17
C VAL A 91 4.20 5.84 -1.98
N VAL A 92 3.50 5.09 -2.82
CA VAL A 92 2.05 4.87 -2.74
C VAL A 92 1.81 3.54 -2.05
N ASN A 93 1.21 3.59 -0.87
CA ASN A 93 0.92 2.45 -0.02
C ASN A 93 -0.59 2.34 0.17
N TYR A 94 -1.22 1.22 -0.15
CA TYR A 94 -2.67 1.14 -0.19
C TYR A 94 -3.23 -0.12 0.47
N THR A 95 -4.43 0.01 1.01
CA THR A 95 -5.29 -1.08 1.45
C THR A 95 -6.16 -1.52 0.28
N TYR A 96 -6.38 -2.80 0.13
CA TYR A 96 -7.24 -3.38 -0.91
C TYR A 96 -8.26 -4.33 -0.32
N ARG A 97 -9.33 -4.63 -1.05
CA ARG A 97 -10.42 -5.51 -0.62
C ARG A 97 -9.92 -6.94 -0.42
N LEU A 98 -10.19 -7.50 0.77
CA LEU A 98 -9.67 -8.78 1.24
C LEU A 98 -10.74 -9.90 1.24
N ALA A 99 -10.28 -11.13 1.03
CA ALA A 99 -11.08 -12.32 1.26
C ALA A 99 -11.29 -12.56 2.78
N PRO A 100 -12.36 -13.23 3.17
CA PRO A 100 -13.41 -13.81 2.36
C PRO A 100 -14.53 -12.83 1.97
N GLU A 101 -14.47 -11.57 2.45
CA GLU A 101 -15.51 -10.56 2.20
C GLU A 101 -15.58 -10.24 0.71
N PHE A 102 -14.43 -10.17 0.05
CA PHE A 102 -14.31 -9.96 -1.38
C PHE A 102 -13.47 -11.08 -2.00
N LYS A 103 -13.91 -11.58 -3.14
CA LYS A 103 -13.23 -12.65 -3.87
C LYS A 103 -12.44 -12.06 -5.04
N PHE A 104 -11.50 -12.85 -5.55
CA PHE A 104 -10.88 -12.54 -6.85
C PHE A 104 -11.97 -12.25 -7.91
N PRO A 105 -11.83 -11.21 -8.74
CA PRO A 105 -10.63 -10.40 -8.95
C PRO A 105 -10.56 -9.07 -8.16
N ALA A 106 -11.34 -8.89 -7.10
CA ALA A 106 -11.48 -7.60 -6.39
C ALA A 106 -10.13 -6.93 -6.03
N THR A 107 -9.13 -7.71 -5.58
CA THR A 107 -7.80 -7.18 -5.26
C THR A 107 -7.08 -6.62 -6.49
N MET A 108 -7.26 -7.24 -7.66
CA MET A 108 -6.66 -6.79 -8.91
C MET A 108 -7.38 -5.55 -9.47
N GLU A 109 -8.70 -5.50 -9.34
CA GLU A 109 -9.48 -4.32 -9.69
C GLU A 109 -9.02 -3.11 -8.85
N ASP A 110 -8.79 -3.31 -7.55
CA ASP A 110 -8.27 -2.28 -6.65
C ASP A 110 -6.86 -1.84 -7.06
N THR A 111 -6.00 -2.78 -7.44
CA THR A 111 -4.67 -2.46 -7.96
C THR A 111 -4.75 -1.59 -9.21
N CYS A 112 -5.60 -1.94 -10.17
CA CYS A 112 -5.81 -1.11 -11.37
C CYS A 112 -6.29 0.31 -11.01
N LEU A 113 -7.23 0.43 -10.07
CA LEU A 113 -7.72 1.72 -9.60
C LEU A 113 -6.62 2.58 -8.95
N VAL A 114 -5.67 1.97 -8.24
CA VAL A 114 -4.52 2.69 -7.66
C VAL A 114 -3.62 3.25 -8.76
N PHE A 115 -3.29 2.47 -9.78
CA PHE A 115 -2.50 2.97 -10.91
C PHE A 115 -3.24 4.05 -11.70
N ASP A 116 -4.55 3.90 -11.92
CA ASP A 116 -5.38 4.95 -12.51
C ASP A 116 -5.37 6.24 -11.67
N TRP A 117 -5.36 6.10 -10.34
CA TRP A 117 -5.26 7.25 -9.44
C TRP A 117 -3.90 7.94 -9.58
N ILE A 118 -2.80 7.19 -9.65
CA ILE A 118 -1.45 7.72 -9.86
C ILE A 118 -1.38 8.52 -11.17
N LEU A 119 -1.91 7.98 -12.25
CA LEU A 119 -1.94 8.64 -13.57
C LEU A 119 -2.75 9.95 -13.55
N LYS A 120 -3.79 10.05 -12.73
CA LYS A 120 -4.62 11.26 -12.59
C LYS A 120 -4.02 12.31 -11.64
N ASN A 121 -3.00 11.94 -10.85
CA ASN A 121 -2.34 12.80 -9.86
C ASN A 121 -0.84 12.93 -10.17
N ASP A 122 -0.49 12.99 -11.43
CA ASP A 122 0.88 12.95 -11.95
C ASP A 122 1.75 14.16 -11.56
N GLU A 123 1.18 15.17 -10.94
CA GLU A 123 1.91 16.36 -10.47
C GLU A 123 3.04 16.05 -9.47
N TRP A 124 2.93 14.90 -8.76
CA TRP A 124 3.90 14.46 -7.74
C TRP A 124 4.81 13.34 -8.23
N PHE A 125 4.45 12.69 -9.33
CA PHE A 125 5.00 11.41 -9.74
C PHE A 125 5.73 11.52 -11.08
N ASP A 126 6.95 10.98 -11.11
CA ASP A 126 7.67 10.72 -12.35
C ASP A 126 7.15 9.41 -12.96
N LEU A 127 6.27 9.54 -13.92
CA LEU A 127 5.61 8.38 -14.56
C LEU A 127 6.53 7.57 -15.48
N ASP A 128 7.72 8.08 -15.81
CA ASP A 128 8.73 7.31 -16.56
C ASP A 128 9.51 6.34 -15.64
N ARG A 129 9.37 6.50 -14.32
CA ARG A 129 10.06 5.71 -13.30
C ARG A 129 9.09 5.20 -12.24
N VAL A 130 8.21 4.26 -12.64
CA VAL A 130 7.22 3.63 -11.75
C VAL A 130 7.64 2.19 -11.46
N PHE A 131 7.76 1.87 -10.19
CA PHE A 131 8.14 0.57 -9.68
C PHE A 131 7.02 0.01 -8.81
N ALA A 132 6.86 -1.30 -8.78
CA ALA A 132 5.94 -1.99 -7.88
C ALA A 132 6.71 -2.96 -7.00
N VAL A 133 6.39 -2.98 -5.71
CA VAL A 133 6.96 -3.90 -4.73
C VAL A 133 5.87 -4.60 -3.94
N GLY A 134 6.13 -5.80 -3.50
CA GLY A 134 5.22 -6.55 -2.65
C GLY A 134 5.84 -7.85 -2.19
N ASP A 135 5.38 -8.33 -1.05
CA ASP A 135 5.79 -9.62 -0.51
C ASP A 135 4.61 -10.61 -0.52
N SER A 136 4.88 -11.90 -0.62
CA SER A 136 3.87 -12.96 -0.56
C SER A 136 2.68 -12.68 -1.51
N ALA A 137 1.47 -12.51 -0.99
CA ALA A 137 0.29 -12.15 -1.78
C ALA A 137 0.49 -10.83 -2.58
N GLY A 138 1.17 -9.84 -1.99
CA GLY A 138 1.53 -8.59 -2.67
C GLY A 138 2.48 -8.84 -3.84
N GLY A 139 3.50 -9.66 -3.67
CA GLY A 139 4.42 -10.05 -4.76
C GLY A 139 3.70 -10.78 -5.91
N HIS A 140 2.72 -11.63 -5.59
CA HIS A 140 1.86 -12.24 -6.60
C HIS A 140 1.04 -11.19 -7.37
N MET A 141 0.47 -10.20 -6.65
CA MET A 141 -0.29 -9.11 -7.28
C MET A 141 0.58 -8.25 -8.19
N VAL A 142 1.84 -7.95 -7.77
CA VAL A 142 2.82 -7.26 -8.62
C VAL A 142 3.04 -8.04 -9.91
N ALA A 143 3.34 -9.34 -9.80
CA ALA A 143 3.59 -10.19 -10.97
C ALA A 143 2.37 -10.26 -11.90
N MET A 144 1.16 -10.39 -11.35
CA MET A 144 -0.08 -10.41 -12.14
C MET A 144 -0.31 -9.07 -12.85
N TYR A 145 -0.13 -7.95 -12.15
CA TYR A 145 -0.35 -6.62 -12.73
C TYR A 145 0.64 -6.33 -13.88
N CYS A 146 1.91 -6.72 -13.72
CA CYS A 146 2.92 -6.54 -14.76
C CYS A 146 2.70 -7.45 -15.98
N ALA A 147 1.84 -8.47 -15.89
CA ALA A 147 1.51 -9.39 -16.98
C ALA A 147 0.23 -9.00 -17.75
N LEU A 148 -0.49 -7.96 -17.30
CA LEU A 148 -1.68 -7.44 -17.97
C LEU A 148 -1.30 -6.50 -19.12
#